data_ab72c7ab22825e9d76b925f594e2d029
#
_entry.id   ab72c7ab22825e9d76b925f594e2d029
#
_cell.length_a   1.000
_cell.length_b   1.000
_cell.length_c   1.000
_cell.angle_alpha   90.00
_cell.angle_beta   90.00
_cell.angle_gamma   90.00
#
_symmetry.space_group_name_H-M   'P 1'
#
loop_
_entity.id
_entity.type
_entity.pdbx_description
1 polymer ?
#
loop_
_entity_poly.entity_id
_entity_poly.type
_entity_poly.pdbx_seq_one_letter_code
_entity_poly.pdbx_strand_id
1 'polypeptide(L)'
;VRFQPDAVLAQAMTAQETIADQPDIADLVPSETPAAPATESAGPSSFPKVLRSRLDKFFADQSVSPKADRTMWVKIAIGLAVLAGAWITLYTLRPDSWKFLALYLLGGLAQTFLLLNIAHDSNHNAISSRSRVNKTLNYVFDLCGMSSYMWRILHHRGHHSCINLHGEDDALSGRGIFRFTPYEPLAPWHRFQHIYALFVYAMFSLDYVFFRDFQCFFFPDHEYLRRTKHPLREYAVLFAGKGFYLTYMLILPVVVLGKSPLLVAGAFLLVHLVVGLSVTLVFQTTHTVDDTYFPSDRGEFENGVYHIFATTADYATENPLVGWLAGGLNHHVVHHLCPFVCHTHYAPLTRIVKETAKEFGIPYRQHSTMTRAIKHHLILLKQLGE
;
A
#
# COMPACT_ATOMS: atom_id res chain seq x y z
N VAL A 1 -14.37 26.98 -5.82
CA VAL A 1 -14.97 25.96 -4.95
C VAL A 1 -14.16 25.96 -3.68
N ARG A 2 -14.72 26.47 -2.57
CA ARG A 2 -14.05 26.46 -1.27
C ARG A 2 -13.81 25.01 -0.86
N PHE A 3 -12.55 24.68 -0.61
CA PHE A 3 -12.11 23.43 -0.02
C PHE A 3 -12.73 23.31 1.39
N GLN A 4 -13.53 22.28 1.63
CA GLN A 4 -14.02 21.93 2.98
C GLN A 4 -13.12 20.79 3.52
N PRO A 5 -12.15 21.11 4.38
CA PRO A 5 -11.23 20.14 4.96
C PRO A 5 -11.88 19.20 5.98
N ASP A 6 -13.03 19.61 6.53
CA ASP A 6 -13.63 18.98 7.70
C ASP A 6 -14.22 17.57 7.46
N ALA A 7 -14.52 17.24 6.21
CA ALA A 7 -15.17 15.95 5.89
C ALA A 7 -14.23 14.74 5.88
N VAL A 8 -12.92 14.91 5.66
CA VAL A 8 -11.99 13.79 5.43
C VAL A 8 -11.34 13.32 6.73
N LEU A 9 -10.97 14.24 7.64
CA LEU A 9 -10.55 13.83 9.00
C LEU A 9 -11.75 13.40 9.85
N ALA A 10 -12.94 13.98 9.62
CA ALA A 10 -14.19 13.49 10.22
C ALA A 10 -14.51 12.06 9.76
N GLN A 11 -14.26 11.69 8.51
CA GLN A 11 -14.45 10.30 8.04
C GLN A 11 -13.45 9.31 8.65
N ALA A 12 -12.22 9.73 8.94
CA ALA A 12 -11.26 8.92 9.70
C ALA A 12 -11.63 8.82 11.18
N MET A 13 -12.34 9.84 11.73
CA MET A 13 -12.74 9.88 13.13
C MET A 13 -14.13 9.28 13.43
N THR A 14 -15.05 9.21 12.44
CA THR A 14 -16.41 8.67 12.64
C THR A 14 -16.55 7.17 12.43
N ALA A 15 -15.45 6.45 12.07
CA ALA A 15 -15.42 4.98 12.03
C ALA A 15 -15.29 4.34 13.44
N GLN A 16 -15.36 5.10 14.51
CA GLN A 16 -15.00 4.72 15.89
C GLN A 16 -16.17 4.25 16.77
N GLU A 17 -17.28 3.74 16.26
CA GLU A 17 -18.33 3.22 17.16
C GLU A 17 -18.53 1.70 17.06
N THR A 18 -18.34 1.08 18.23
CA THR A 18 -18.82 -0.21 18.79
C THR A 18 -18.13 -1.50 18.34
N ILE A 19 -17.46 -2.15 19.30
CA ILE A 19 -17.67 -3.57 19.69
C ILE A 19 -16.87 -3.84 21.00
N ALA A 20 -17.54 -4.40 22.01
CA ALA A 20 -16.97 -4.84 23.28
C ALA A 20 -16.89 -6.39 23.35
N ASP A 21 -16.00 -6.89 24.23
CA ASP A 21 -15.83 -8.22 24.82
C ASP A 21 -15.05 -9.30 24.05
N GLN A 22 -13.80 -9.54 24.50
CA GLN A 22 -13.26 -10.88 24.84
C GLN A 22 -11.87 -10.81 25.56
N PRO A 23 -11.41 -11.90 26.25
CA PRO A 23 -10.61 -11.79 27.46
C PRO A 23 -9.07 -11.80 27.29
N ASP A 24 -8.39 -11.38 28.38
CA ASP A 24 -6.96 -11.22 28.66
C ASP A 24 -5.98 -12.22 28.03
N ILE A 25 -5.01 -11.66 27.29
CA ILE A 25 -3.73 -12.28 26.97
C ILE A 25 -2.62 -11.27 27.33
N ALA A 26 -2.49 -10.98 28.63
CA ALA A 26 -1.57 -9.94 29.12
C ALA A 26 -0.09 -10.35 29.19
N ASP A 27 0.28 -11.62 29.00
CA ASP A 27 1.61 -12.14 29.34
C ASP A 27 2.58 -12.38 28.17
N LEU A 28 2.22 -11.97 26.93
CA LEU A 28 3.07 -12.17 25.74
C LEU A 28 3.49 -10.87 25.02
N VAL A 29 3.17 -9.73 25.59
CA VAL A 29 3.60 -8.43 25.06
C VAL A 29 4.92 -8.06 25.75
N PRO A 30 5.98 -7.64 25.01
CA PRO A 30 7.13 -7.00 25.63
C PRO A 30 6.64 -5.82 26.47
N SER A 31 6.98 -5.80 27.76
CA SER A 31 6.46 -4.90 28.78
C SER A 31 6.96 -3.45 28.69
N GLU A 32 7.15 -2.92 27.50
CA GLU A 32 7.40 -1.51 27.29
C GLU A 32 6.43 -0.95 26.25
N THR A 33 5.18 -0.69 26.70
CA THR A 33 4.38 0.36 26.07
C THR A 33 5.23 1.63 26.14
N PRO A 34 5.57 2.31 25.03
CA PRO A 34 6.18 3.61 25.13
C PRO A 34 5.18 4.52 25.83
N ALA A 35 5.42 4.77 27.13
CA ALA A 35 4.65 5.73 27.88
C ALA A 35 4.62 7.04 27.10
N ALA A 36 3.44 7.62 26.92
CA ALA A 36 3.31 8.96 26.35
C ALA A 36 4.25 9.90 27.15
N PRO A 37 5.23 10.54 26.52
CA PRO A 37 6.15 11.39 27.25
C PRO A 37 5.37 12.57 27.84
N ALA A 38 5.35 12.63 29.16
CA ALA A 38 4.83 13.77 29.89
C ALA A 38 5.81 14.95 29.70
N THR A 39 5.46 15.87 28.81
CA THR A 39 6.07 17.21 28.78
C THR A 39 5.00 18.23 29.10
N GLU A 40 5.21 18.97 30.20
CA GLU A 40 4.31 19.92 30.83
C GLU A 40 4.02 21.22 30.05
N SER A 41 4.20 21.33 28.73
CA SER A 41 3.98 22.62 28.05
C SER A 41 2.98 22.65 26.89
N ALA A 42 2.49 21.49 26.42
CA ALA A 42 1.34 21.44 25.48
C ALA A 42 0.66 20.09 25.67
N GLY A 43 -0.58 20.06 26.14
CA GLY A 43 -1.29 18.81 26.39
C GLY A 43 -1.39 17.92 25.13
N PRO A 44 -1.47 16.58 25.26
CA PRO A 44 -1.54 15.62 24.15
C PRO A 44 -2.60 16.00 23.10
N SER A 45 -3.70 16.59 23.50
CA SER A 45 -4.79 17.02 22.61
C SER A 45 -4.42 18.15 21.63
N SER A 46 -3.27 18.80 21.80
CA SER A 46 -2.84 19.91 20.94
C SER A 46 -2.02 19.46 19.72
N PHE A 47 -1.30 18.32 19.81
CA PHE A 47 -0.45 17.82 18.73
C PHE A 47 -1.19 17.61 17.39
N PRO A 48 -2.32 16.88 17.31
CA PRO A 48 -3.05 16.70 16.04
C PRO A 48 -3.51 18.02 15.43
N LYS A 49 -3.93 18.98 16.27
CA LYS A 49 -4.36 20.31 15.82
C LYS A 49 -3.23 21.14 15.25
N VAL A 50 -2.07 21.16 15.93
CA VAL A 50 -0.90 21.90 15.49
C VAL A 50 -0.33 21.28 14.21
N LEU A 51 -0.23 19.94 14.15
CA LEU A 51 0.23 19.24 12.96
C LEU A 51 -0.66 19.58 11.76
N ARG A 52 -1.97 19.48 11.91
CA ARG A 52 -2.90 19.82 10.85
C ARG A 52 -2.74 21.27 10.39
N SER A 53 -2.70 22.21 11.32
CA SER A 53 -2.51 23.63 11.00
C SER A 53 -1.23 23.90 10.20
N ARG A 54 -0.13 23.21 10.52
CA ARG A 54 1.13 23.33 9.77
C ARG A 54 1.06 22.74 8.37
N LEU A 55 0.39 21.60 8.21
CA LEU A 55 0.19 20.98 6.89
C LEU A 55 -0.71 21.86 6.01
N ASP A 56 -1.80 22.40 6.55
CA ASP A 56 -2.69 23.32 5.82
C ASP A 56 -1.94 24.60 5.43
N LYS A 57 -1.14 25.15 6.35
CA LYS A 57 -0.31 26.34 6.11
C LYS A 57 0.69 26.13 4.98
N PHE A 58 1.31 24.94 4.88
CA PHE A 58 2.25 24.63 3.79
C PHE A 58 1.62 24.86 2.42
N PHE A 59 0.41 24.37 2.20
CA PHE A 59 -0.30 24.52 0.91
C PHE A 59 -0.77 25.96 0.69
N ALA A 60 -1.20 26.65 1.75
CA ALA A 60 -1.64 28.03 1.67
C ALA A 60 -0.48 28.99 1.34
N ASP A 61 0.65 28.87 2.06
CA ASP A 61 1.83 29.74 1.88
C ASP A 61 2.45 29.57 0.49
N GLN A 62 2.48 28.37 -0.03
CA GLN A 62 3.03 28.08 -1.36
C GLN A 62 2.03 28.29 -2.49
N SER A 63 0.76 28.52 -2.18
CA SER A 63 -0.34 28.64 -3.16
C SER A 63 -0.39 27.46 -4.13
N VAL A 64 -0.04 26.23 -3.66
CA VAL A 64 -0.07 25.00 -4.46
C VAL A 64 -1.27 24.12 -4.09
N SER A 65 -1.76 23.40 -5.09
CA SER A 65 -2.83 22.42 -4.88
C SER A 65 -2.26 21.16 -4.22
N PRO A 66 -2.97 20.50 -3.29
CA PRO A 66 -2.58 19.18 -2.78
C PRO A 66 -2.71 18.05 -3.81
N LYS A 67 -3.24 18.34 -4.99
CA LYS A 67 -3.38 17.37 -6.10
C LYS A 67 -2.12 17.33 -6.96
N ALA A 68 -2.15 16.49 -7.98
CA ALA A 68 -1.05 16.27 -8.91
C ALA A 68 -0.47 17.59 -9.46
N ASP A 69 0.81 17.75 -9.31
CA ASP A 69 1.63 18.77 -9.91
C ASP A 69 2.14 18.35 -11.32
N ARG A 70 2.99 19.19 -11.94
CA ARG A 70 3.60 18.86 -13.22
C ARG A 70 4.44 17.59 -13.14
N THR A 71 5.12 17.33 -12.04
CA THR A 71 5.95 16.16 -11.82
C THR A 71 5.12 14.87 -11.90
N MET A 72 3.95 14.86 -11.25
CA MET A 72 3.05 13.73 -11.32
C MET A 72 2.54 13.44 -12.73
N TRP A 73 2.16 14.47 -13.49
CA TRP A 73 1.72 14.27 -14.88
C TRP A 73 2.84 13.73 -15.77
N VAL A 74 4.09 14.17 -15.56
CA VAL A 74 5.27 13.61 -16.24
C VAL A 74 5.47 12.14 -15.85
N LYS A 75 5.33 11.78 -14.58
CA LYS A 75 5.41 10.38 -14.12
C LYS A 75 4.35 9.50 -14.78
N ILE A 76 3.11 9.99 -14.87
CA ILE A 76 2.01 9.30 -15.60
C ILE A 76 2.40 9.06 -17.06
N ALA A 77 2.86 10.11 -17.76
CA ALA A 77 3.23 10.02 -19.15
C ALA A 77 4.39 9.03 -19.37
N ILE A 78 5.44 9.09 -18.54
CA ILE A 78 6.59 8.18 -18.62
C ILE A 78 6.15 6.74 -18.38
N GLY A 79 5.39 6.45 -17.32
CA GLY A 79 4.96 5.09 -16.99
C GLY A 79 4.12 4.46 -18.11
N LEU A 80 3.15 5.21 -18.63
CA LEU A 80 2.32 4.76 -19.76
C LEU A 80 3.13 4.62 -21.06
N ALA A 81 4.05 5.55 -21.33
CA ALA A 81 4.89 5.48 -22.53
C ALA A 81 5.86 4.29 -22.50
N VAL A 82 6.46 3.98 -21.33
CA VAL A 82 7.32 2.80 -21.17
C VAL A 82 6.53 1.52 -21.34
N LEU A 83 5.34 1.42 -20.72
CA LEU A 83 4.48 0.25 -20.88
C LEU A 83 4.06 0.07 -22.34
N ALA A 84 3.50 1.11 -22.96
CA ALA A 84 3.07 1.05 -24.35
C ALA A 84 4.26 0.79 -25.30
N GLY A 85 5.39 1.47 -25.09
CA GLY A 85 6.61 1.31 -25.88
C GLY A 85 7.16 -0.11 -25.82
N ALA A 86 7.19 -0.75 -24.63
CA ALA A 86 7.61 -2.15 -24.47
C ALA A 86 6.72 -3.07 -25.32
N TRP A 87 5.40 -2.94 -25.21
CA TRP A 87 4.46 -3.76 -25.96
C TRP A 87 4.48 -3.47 -27.46
N ILE A 88 4.48 -2.21 -27.90
CA ILE A 88 4.60 -1.84 -29.32
C ILE A 88 5.87 -2.42 -29.92
N THR A 89 7.02 -2.26 -29.23
CA THR A 89 8.30 -2.81 -29.71
C THR A 89 8.26 -4.33 -29.79
N LEU A 90 7.63 -4.98 -28.82
CA LEU A 90 7.50 -6.43 -28.79
C LEU A 90 6.66 -6.95 -29.98
N TYR A 91 5.57 -6.28 -30.33
CA TYR A 91 4.70 -6.68 -31.45
C TYR A 91 5.24 -6.29 -32.83
N THR A 92 5.98 -5.17 -32.93
CA THR A 92 6.54 -4.70 -34.22
C THR A 92 7.82 -5.41 -34.58
N LEU A 93 8.74 -5.58 -33.65
CA LEU A 93 10.07 -6.17 -33.91
C LEU A 93 10.08 -7.70 -33.80
N ARG A 94 9.08 -8.31 -33.13
CA ARG A 94 8.98 -9.78 -32.90
C ARG A 94 10.30 -10.40 -32.44
N PRO A 95 10.94 -9.88 -31.39
CA PRO A 95 12.33 -10.17 -31.05
C PRO A 95 12.55 -11.63 -30.66
N ASP A 96 13.83 -12.06 -30.69
CA ASP A 96 14.27 -13.35 -30.20
C ASP A 96 14.03 -13.53 -28.70
N SER A 97 14.19 -14.78 -28.19
CA SER A 97 13.76 -15.17 -26.84
C SER A 97 14.29 -14.26 -25.72
N TRP A 98 15.59 -13.91 -25.69
CA TRP A 98 16.13 -13.07 -24.62
C TRP A 98 15.68 -11.60 -24.71
N LYS A 99 15.54 -11.06 -25.94
CA LYS A 99 14.99 -9.70 -26.13
C LYS A 99 13.50 -9.65 -25.84
N PHE A 100 12.78 -10.75 -26.13
CA PHE A 100 11.39 -10.92 -25.72
C PHE A 100 11.27 -10.86 -24.20
N LEU A 101 12.07 -11.65 -23.47
CA LEU A 101 12.08 -11.63 -22.00
C LEU A 101 12.41 -10.25 -21.43
N ALA A 102 13.41 -9.57 -22.00
CA ALA A 102 13.80 -8.23 -21.55
C ALA A 102 12.68 -7.19 -21.73
N LEU A 103 12.01 -7.16 -22.89
CA LEU A 103 10.87 -6.26 -23.15
C LEU A 103 9.65 -6.63 -22.30
N TYR A 104 9.39 -7.91 -22.12
CA TYR A 104 8.30 -8.40 -21.29
C TYR A 104 8.53 -8.02 -19.81
N LEU A 105 9.76 -8.15 -19.31
CA LEU A 105 10.15 -7.71 -17.98
C LEU A 105 10.07 -6.17 -17.83
N LEU A 106 10.49 -5.42 -18.86
CA LEU A 106 10.33 -3.96 -18.87
C LEU A 106 8.86 -3.55 -18.74
N GLY A 107 7.96 -4.26 -19.45
CA GLY A 107 6.52 -4.09 -19.29
C GLY A 107 6.05 -4.34 -17.85
N GLY A 108 6.54 -5.40 -17.21
CA GLY A 108 6.26 -5.70 -15.80
C GLY A 108 6.78 -4.65 -14.82
N LEU A 109 7.98 -4.14 -15.01
CA LEU A 109 8.53 -3.02 -14.24
C LEU A 109 7.71 -1.74 -14.42
N ALA A 110 7.24 -1.47 -15.64
CA ALA A 110 6.34 -0.37 -15.91
C ALA A 110 4.99 -0.56 -15.19
N GLN A 111 4.45 -1.78 -15.16
CA GLN A 111 3.24 -2.10 -14.37
C GLN A 111 3.47 -1.83 -12.87
N THR A 112 4.59 -2.28 -12.29
CA THR A 112 4.95 -1.97 -10.89
C THR A 112 4.97 -0.46 -10.63
N PHE A 113 5.63 0.28 -11.51
CA PHE A 113 5.68 1.74 -11.41
C PHE A 113 4.30 2.38 -11.49
N LEU A 114 3.45 1.94 -12.42
CA LEU A 114 2.09 2.44 -12.58
C LEU A 114 1.21 2.12 -11.37
N LEU A 115 1.32 0.93 -10.79
CA LEU A 115 0.58 0.52 -9.59
C LEU A 115 0.92 1.42 -8.39
N LEU A 116 2.21 1.57 -8.10
CA LEU A 116 2.68 2.31 -6.91
C LEU A 116 2.47 3.83 -7.06
N ASN A 117 2.63 4.39 -8.26
CA ASN A 117 2.61 5.83 -8.47
C ASN A 117 1.25 6.38 -8.89
N ILE A 118 0.53 5.67 -9.75
CA ILE A 118 -0.67 6.21 -10.40
C ILE A 118 -1.93 5.58 -9.84
N ALA A 119 -2.01 4.25 -9.85
CA ALA A 119 -3.18 3.53 -9.39
C ALA A 119 -3.43 3.81 -7.89
N HIS A 120 -2.38 3.80 -7.08
CA HIS A 120 -2.44 4.07 -5.64
C HIS A 120 -2.94 5.49 -5.35
N ASP A 121 -2.32 6.54 -5.91
CA ASP A 121 -2.75 7.93 -5.69
C ASP A 121 -4.16 8.21 -6.26
N SER A 122 -4.48 7.62 -7.41
CA SER A 122 -5.82 7.76 -7.99
C SER A 122 -6.90 7.13 -7.13
N ASN A 123 -6.56 6.03 -6.43
CA ASN A 123 -7.45 5.36 -5.50
C ASN A 123 -7.83 6.27 -4.32
N HIS A 124 -6.89 7.08 -3.82
CA HIS A 124 -7.08 8.07 -2.79
C HIS A 124 -7.65 9.42 -3.29
N ASN A 125 -8.04 9.51 -4.56
CA ASN A 125 -8.42 10.78 -5.20
C ASN A 125 -7.34 11.88 -5.10
N ALA A 126 -6.07 11.50 -4.99
CA ALA A 126 -4.95 12.42 -4.81
C ALA A 126 -4.49 13.10 -6.11
N ILE A 127 -4.80 12.54 -7.30
CA ILE A 127 -4.32 13.09 -8.58
C ILE A 127 -5.15 14.30 -9.01
N SER A 128 -6.47 14.25 -8.91
CA SER A 128 -7.33 15.33 -9.44
C SER A 128 -8.50 15.63 -8.52
N SER A 129 -8.93 16.90 -8.51
CA SER A 129 -10.19 17.30 -7.90
C SER A 129 -11.41 16.76 -8.65
N ARG A 130 -11.24 16.33 -9.90
CA ARG A 130 -12.29 15.72 -10.71
C ARG A 130 -12.32 14.21 -10.47
N SER A 131 -13.35 13.71 -9.80
CA SER A 131 -13.52 12.29 -9.48
C SER A 131 -13.42 11.37 -10.71
N ARG A 132 -13.92 11.81 -11.90
CA ARG A 132 -13.84 11.04 -13.14
C ARG A 132 -12.39 10.76 -13.56
N VAL A 133 -11.46 11.71 -13.37
CA VAL A 133 -10.04 11.53 -13.73
C VAL A 133 -9.42 10.45 -12.83
N ASN A 134 -9.61 10.58 -11.51
CA ASN A 134 -9.10 9.57 -10.58
C ASN A 134 -9.68 8.18 -10.88
N LYS A 135 -10.99 8.10 -11.14
CA LYS A 135 -11.66 6.84 -11.47
C LYS A 135 -11.09 6.20 -12.75
N THR A 136 -10.81 7.01 -13.78
CA THR A 136 -10.19 6.50 -15.03
C THR A 136 -8.78 6.00 -14.78
N LEU A 137 -7.95 6.74 -14.02
CA LEU A 137 -6.59 6.34 -13.70
C LEU A 137 -6.56 5.13 -12.74
N ASN A 138 -7.59 4.94 -11.92
CA ASN A 138 -7.67 3.78 -11.05
C ASN A 138 -7.80 2.45 -11.82
N TYR A 139 -8.34 2.45 -13.05
CA TYR A 139 -8.36 1.27 -13.93
C TYR A 139 -6.95 0.79 -14.34
N VAL A 140 -5.90 1.48 -13.97
CA VAL A 140 -4.53 0.95 -14.05
C VAL A 140 -4.37 -0.34 -13.24
N PHE A 141 -5.10 -0.51 -12.13
CA PHE A 141 -5.15 -1.79 -11.42
C PHE A 141 -5.65 -2.91 -12.34
N ASP A 142 -6.76 -2.69 -13.05
CA ASP A 142 -7.35 -3.66 -13.97
C ASP A 142 -6.43 -3.94 -15.16
N LEU A 143 -5.73 -2.91 -15.67
CA LEU A 143 -4.68 -3.04 -16.70
C LEU A 143 -3.54 -3.95 -16.23
N CYS A 144 -3.24 -3.97 -14.93
CA CYS A 144 -2.20 -4.80 -14.31
C CYS A 144 -2.75 -6.12 -13.71
N GLY A 145 -4.00 -6.49 -14.03
CA GLY A 145 -4.59 -7.75 -13.63
C GLY A 145 -5.16 -7.79 -12.21
N MET A 146 -5.28 -6.64 -11.55
CA MET A 146 -5.90 -6.51 -10.22
C MET A 146 -7.24 -5.77 -10.34
N SER A 147 -8.22 -6.06 -9.46
CA SER A 147 -9.48 -5.33 -9.46
C SER A 147 -9.34 -3.96 -8.78
N SER A 148 -9.49 -2.89 -9.54
CA SER A 148 -9.47 -1.52 -9.01
C SER A 148 -10.57 -1.27 -7.96
N TYR A 149 -11.73 -1.90 -8.15
CA TYR A 149 -12.85 -1.82 -7.23
C TYR A 149 -12.55 -2.54 -5.91
N MET A 150 -12.06 -3.78 -5.98
CA MET A 150 -11.78 -4.56 -4.77
C MET A 150 -10.59 -3.98 -4.00
N TRP A 151 -9.51 -3.59 -4.71
CA TRP A 151 -8.38 -2.90 -4.10
C TRP A 151 -8.82 -1.68 -3.28
N ARG A 152 -9.76 -0.87 -3.80
CA ARG A 152 -10.28 0.30 -3.09
C ARG A 152 -10.95 -0.09 -1.77
N ILE A 153 -11.75 -1.15 -1.76
CA ILE A 153 -12.44 -1.59 -0.55
C ILE A 153 -11.43 -2.11 0.47
N LEU A 154 -10.55 -3.01 0.05
CA LEU A 154 -9.52 -3.59 0.92
C LEU A 154 -8.61 -2.51 1.49
N HIS A 155 -8.13 -1.62 0.64
CA HIS A 155 -7.17 -0.58 1.05
C HIS A 155 -7.78 0.50 1.96
N HIS A 156 -9.00 0.95 1.68
CA HIS A 156 -9.61 2.00 2.50
C HIS A 156 -10.29 1.46 3.76
N ARG A 157 -11.07 0.37 3.64
CA ARG A 157 -11.80 -0.21 4.78
C ARG A 157 -11.01 -1.27 5.52
N GLY A 158 -10.25 -2.07 4.81
CA GLY A 158 -9.48 -3.18 5.36
C GLY A 158 -8.07 -2.81 5.80
N HIS A 159 -7.62 -1.56 5.57
CA HIS A 159 -6.28 -1.14 5.97
C HIS A 159 -6.28 0.28 6.57
N HIS A 160 -6.59 1.34 5.81
CA HIS A 160 -6.53 2.71 6.33
C HIS A 160 -7.39 2.97 7.57
N SER A 161 -8.49 2.24 7.75
CA SER A 161 -9.37 2.39 8.90
C SER A 161 -8.95 1.57 10.13
N CYS A 162 -7.95 0.67 10.00
CA CYS A 162 -7.60 -0.31 11.04
C CYS A 162 -6.13 -0.76 10.96
N ILE A 163 -5.21 0.18 10.74
CA ILE A 163 -3.78 -0.09 10.53
C ILE A 163 -3.22 -0.95 11.67
N ASN A 164 -2.61 -2.07 11.33
CA ASN A 164 -2.02 -3.07 12.24
C ASN A 164 -3.00 -3.67 13.28
N LEU A 165 -4.31 -3.45 13.13
CA LEU A 165 -5.29 -4.02 14.05
C LEU A 165 -5.53 -5.49 13.73
N HIS A 166 -5.29 -6.35 14.72
CA HIS A 166 -5.42 -7.80 14.56
C HIS A 166 -6.84 -8.21 14.13
N GLY A 167 -6.92 -9.08 13.11
CA GLY A 167 -8.19 -9.62 12.59
C GLY A 167 -9.01 -8.65 11.72
N GLU A 168 -8.62 -7.37 11.64
CA GLU A 168 -9.31 -6.36 10.86
C GLU A 168 -8.47 -5.83 9.70
N ASP A 169 -7.15 -5.62 9.89
CA ASP A 169 -6.26 -5.14 8.83
C ASP A 169 -5.97 -6.25 7.81
N ASP A 170 -6.45 -6.06 6.59
CA ASP A 170 -6.23 -6.98 5.47
C ASP A 170 -4.73 -7.14 5.12
N ALA A 171 -3.93 -6.11 5.35
CA ALA A 171 -2.48 -6.15 5.13
C ALA A 171 -1.75 -7.12 6.07
N LEU A 172 -2.36 -7.44 7.21
CA LEU A 172 -1.88 -8.43 8.17
C LEU A 172 -2.47 -9.83 7.96
N SER A 173 -3.31 -10.03 6.96
CA SER A 173 -3.91 -11.34 6.70
C SER A 173 -2.86 -12.32 6.18
N GLY A 174 -2.15 -12.96 7.09
CA GLY A 174 -1.14 -13.99 6.81
C GLY A 174 -1.73 -15.30 6.29
N ARG A 175 -3.06 -15.47 6.34
CA ARG A 175 -3.81 -16.69 5.92
C ARG A 175 -3.20 -17.99 6.48
N GLY A 176 -2.64 -17.95 7.68
CA GLY A 176 -1.95 -19.05 8.31
C GLY A 176 -0.58 -19.40 7.71
N ILE A 177 -0.14 -18.74 6.62
CA ILE A 177 1.21 -18.85 6.06
C ILE A 177 2.19 -18.03 6.89
N PHE A 178 1.78 -16.81 7.26
CA PHE A 178 2.51 -15.90 8.13
C PHE A 178 1.78 -15.69 9.45
N ARG A 179 2.55 -15.42 10.47
CA ARG A 179 2.11 -14.83 11.72
C ARG A 179 2.68 -13.40 11.76
N PHE A 180 1.83 -12.43 11.43
CA PHE A 180 2.22 -11.02 11.36
C PHE A 180 1.98 -10.28 12.68
N THR A 181 1.18 -10.84 13.57
CA THR A 181 0.88 -10.25 14.88
C THR A 181 1.09 -11.26 16.00
N PRO A 182 1.38 -10.81 17.23
CA PRO A 182 1.50 -11.70 18.38
C PRO A 182 0.19 -12.40 18.75
N TYR A 183 -0.95 -11.89 18.28
CA TYR A 183 -2.29 -12.41 18.57
C TYR A 183 -2.70 -13.58 17.69
N GLU A 184 -2.00 -13.81 16.57
CA GLU A 184 -2.27 -14.95 15.69
C GLU A 184 -1.72 -16.26 16.31
N PRO A 185 -2.41 -17.41 16.12
CA PRO A 185 -1.91 -18.70 16.58
C PRO A 185 -0.54 -19.04 15.98
N LEU A 186 0.40 -19.49 16.82
CA LEU A 186 1.71 -19.96 16.39
C LEU A 186 1.60 -21.36 15.75
N ALA A 187 2.13 -21.50 14.54
CA ALA A 187 2.24 -22.78 13.85
C ALA A 187 3.73 -23.19 13.67
N PRO A 188 4.05 -24.50 13.57
CA PRO A 188 5.44 -24.98 13.51
C PRO A 188 6.29 -24.42 12.35
N TRP A 189 5.65 -24.04 11.24
CA TRP A 189 6.35 -23.48 10.08
C TRP A 189 6.67 -22.00 10.25
N HIS A 190 5.99 -21.25 11.14
CA HIS A 190 6.24 -19.82 11.36
C HIS A 190 7.67 -19.54 11.82
N ARG A 191 8.35 -20.50 12.49
CA ARG A 191 9.78 -20.37 12.84
C ARG A 191 10.69 -20.11 11.65
N PHE A 192 10.25 -20.45 10.43
CA PHE A 192 10.99 -20.23 9.19
C PHE A 192 10.43 -19.09 8.33
N GLN A 193 9.39 -18.36 8.81
CA GLN A 193 8.71 -17.36 7.99
C GLN A 193 9.66 -16.25 7.50
N HIS A 194 10.67 -15.87 8.27
CA HIS A 194 11.69 -14.92 7.86
C HIS A 194 12.57 -15.43 6.71
N ILE A 195 12.61 -16.74 6.45
CA ILE A 195 13.36 -17.35 5.35
C ILE A 195 12.50 -17.40 4.08
N TYR A 196 11.28 -17.92 4.18
CA TYR A 196 10.42 -18.09 3.01
C TYR A 196 9.64 -16.82 2.61
N ALA A 197 9.65 -15.77 3.43
CA ALA A 197 8.87 -14.56 3.22
C ALA A 197 9.05 -13.98 1.82
N LEU A 198 10.28 -13.74 1.38
CA LEU A 198 10.56 -13.13 0.08
C LEU A 198 10.02 -13.96 -1.10
N PHE A 199 10.04 -15.29 -0.97
CA PHE A 199 9.48 -16.18 -1.98
C PHE A 199 7.95 -16.06 -2.03
N VAL A 200 7.28 -16.08 -0.87
CA VAL A 200 5.81 -15.95 -0.80
C VAL A 200 5.37 -14.55 -1.26
N TYR A 201 6.10 -13.50 -0.89
CA TYR A 201 5.84 -12.13 -1.36
C TYR A 201 5.94 -12.00 -2.88
N ALA A 202 6.85 -12.72 -3.49
CA ALA A 202 6.96 -12.76 -4.95
C ALA A 202 5.67 -13.34 -5.61
N MET A 203 4.92 -14.19 -4.91
CA MET A 203 3.65 -14.74 -5.42
C MET A 203 2.46 -13.79 -5.27
N PHE A 204 2.59 -12.67 -4.54
CA PHE A 204 1.50 -11.74 -4.21
C PHE A 204 0.66 -11.32 -5.41
N SER A 205 1.29 -10.88 -6.50
CA SER A 205 0.56 -10.41 -7.67
C SER A 205 -0.15 -11.55 -8.42
N LEU A 206 0.40 -12.77 -8.40
CA LEU A 206 -0.30 -13.96 -8.93
C LEU A 206 -1.52 -14.30 -8.09
N ASP A 207 -1.41 -14.19 -6.76
CA ASP A 207 -2.56 -14.39 -5.87
C ASP A 207 -3.70 -13.43 -6.21
N TYR A 208 -3.41 -12.13 -6.41
CA TYR A 208 -4.43 -11.15 -6.81
C TYR A 208 -5.04 -11.45 -8.19
N VAL A 209 -4.23 -11.85 -9.16
CA VAL A 209 -4.74 -12.14 -10.52
C VAL A 209 -5.67 -13.35 -10.52
N PHE A 210 -5.33 -14.42 -9.81
CA PHE A 210 -6.02 -15.70 -9.94
C PHE A 210 -6.93 -16.06 -8.76
N PHE A 211 -6.71 -15.50 -7.56
CA PHE A 211 -7.41 -15.95 -6.35
C PHE A 211 -8.02 -14.80 -5.54
N ARG A 212 -7.23 -13.84 -5.05
CA ARG A 212 -7.66 -12.87 -4.04
C ARG A 212 -8.87 -12.05 -4.45
N ASP A 213 -8.88 -11.48 -5.65
CA ASP A 213 -10.00 -10.68 -6.13
C ASP A 213 -11.29 -11.51 -6.19
N PHE A 214 -11.21 -12.75 -6.69
CA PHE A 214 -12.37 -13.66 -6.75
C PHE A 214 -12.81 -14.08 -5.35
N GLN A 215 -11.89 -14.39 -4.45
CA GLN A 215 -12.21 -14.72 -3.07
C GLN A 215 -13.00 -13.57 -2.42
N CYS A 216 -12.50 -12.34 -2.52
CA CYS A 216 -13.16 -11.18 -1.92
C CYS A 216 -14.53 -10.88 -2.50
N PHE A 217 -14.77 -11.16 -3.80
CA PHE A 217 -16.07 -10.99 -4.44
C PHE A 217 -17.07 -12.09 -4.08
N PHE A 218 -16.65 -13.35 -4.01
CA PHE A 218 -17.57 -14.48 -3.95
C PHE A 218 -17.56 -15.22 -2.62
N PHE A 219 -16.42 -15.15 -1.87
CA PHE A 219 -16.21 -15.90 -0.62
C PHE A 219 -15.53 -15.01 0.42
N PRO A 220 -16.11 -13.85 0.77
CA PRO A 220 -15.47 -12.88 1.64
C PRO A 220 -15.24 -13.42 3.06
N ASP A 221 -14.03 -13.30 3.54
CA ASP A 221 -13.59 -13.69 4.88
C ASP A 221 -13.82 -12.59 5.93
N HIS A 222 -13.65 -11.30 5.56
CA HIS A 222 -13.88 -10.18 6.46
C HIS A 222 -15.35 -9.74 6.52
N GLU A 223 -15.83 -9.35 7.71
CA GLU A 223 -17.22 -8.96 7.92
C GLU A 223 -17.62 -7.73 7.09
N TYR A 224 -16.74 -6.74 6.96
CA TYR A 224 -17.01 -5.55 6.14
C TYR A 224 -17.20 -5.89 4.66
N LEU A 225 -16.57 -6.95 4.14
CA LEU A 225 -16.78 -7.45 2.79
C LEU A 225 -18.11 -8.18 2.68
N ARG A 226 -18.47 -9.06 3.64
CA ARG A 226 -19.75 -9.79 3.66
C ARG A 226 -20.96 -8.87 3.66
N ARG A 227 -20.86 -7.71 4.31
CA ARG A 227 -21.91 -6.69 4.33
C ARG A 227 -21.94 -5.81 3.08
N THR A 228 -20.93 -5.89 2.20
CA THR A 228 -20.85 -5.07 1.00
C THR A 228 -21.63 -5.71 -0.15
N LYS A 229 -22.66 -5.03 -0.64
CA LYS A 229 -23.38 -5.42 -1.86
C LYS A 229 -22.64 -4.90 -3.08
N HIS A 230 -22.05 -5.79 -3.87
CA HIS A 230 -21.32 -5.41 -5.08
C HIS A 230 -22.31 -5.12 -6.24
N PRO A 231 -22.20 -3.94 -6.91
CA PRO A 231 -22.99 -3.65 -8.11
C PRO A 231 -22.66 -4.63 -9.25
N LEU A 232 -23.65 -5.03 -10.05
CA LEU A 232 -23.47 -5.97 -11.18
C LEU A 232 -22.38 -5.52 -12.17
N ARG A 233 -22.25 -4.21 -12.39
CA ARG A 233 -21.19 -3.66 -13.24
C ARG A 233 -19.78 -4.02 -12.75
N GLU A 234 -19.55 -4.14 -11.44
CA GLU A 234 -18.22 -4.43 -10.89
C GLU A 234 -17.83 -5.90 -11.14
N TYR A 235 -18.79 -6.80 -11.20
CA TYR A 235 -18.55 -8.17 -11.71
C TYR A 235 -18.15 -8.15 -13.20
N ALA A 236 -18.84 -7.37 -14.03
CA ALA A 236 -18.49 -7.23 -15.43
C ALA A 236 -17.07 -6.63 -15.60
N VAL A 237 -16.71 -5.61 -14.82
CA VAL A 237 -15.38 -5.01 -14.82
C VAL A 237 -14.32 -6.01 -14.37
N LEU A 238 -14.59 -6.79 -13.30
CA LEU A 238 -13.68 -7.84 -12.83
C LEU A 238 -13.35 -8.83 -13.95
N PHE A 239 -14.36 -9.46 -14.56
CA PHE A 239 -14.14 -10.47 -15.61
C PHE A 239 -13.54 -9.86 -16.88
N ALA A 240 -13.99 -8.67 -17.31
CA ALA A 240 -13.44 -7.98 -18.47
C ALA A 240 -11.96 -7.56 -18.24
N GLY A 241 -11.62 -7.02 -17.07
CA GLY A 241 -10.26 -6.66 -16.70
C GLY A 241 -9.33 -7.87 -16.66
N LYS A 242 -9.74 -8.95 -15.98
CA LYS A 242 -8.98 -10.22 -15.94
C LYS A 242 -8.80 -10.83 -17.34
N GLY A 243 -9.90 -10.90 -18.11
CA GLY A 243 -9.86 -11.41 -19.49
C GLY A 243 -8.93 -10.58 -20.38
N PHE A 244 -9.02 -9.25 -20.33
CA PHE A 244 -8.14 -8.35 -21.06
C PHE A 244 -6.67 -8.56 -20.66
N TYR A 245 -6.39 -8.57 -19.35
CA TYR A 245 -5.04 -8.77 -18.82
C TYR A 245 -4.42 -10.10 -19.30
N LEU A 246 -5.11 -11.21 -19.10
CA LEU A 246 -4.61 -12.53 -19.50
C LEU A 246 -4.49 -12.64 -21.03
N THR A 247 -5.35 -11.96 -21.77
CA THR A 247 -5.29 -11.95 -23.23
C THR A 247 -4.00 -11.27 -23.71
N TYR A 248 -3.70 -10.06 -23.27
CA TYR A 248 -2.51 -9.36 -23.77
C TYR A 248 -1.21 -9.91 -23.20
N MET A 249 -1.25 -10.45 -21.98
CA MET A 249 -0.04 -11.02 -21.33
C MET A 249 0.26 -12.44 -21.82
N LEU A 250 -0.73 -13.30 -22.02
CA LEU A 250 -0.52 -14.72 -22.32
C LEU A 250 -0.93 -15.09 -23.75
N ILE A 251 -2.15 -14.74 -24.15
CA ILE A 251 -2.74 -15.27 -25.41
C ILE A 251 -2.09 -14.60 -26.62
N LEU A 252 -2.05 -13.27 -26.68
CA LEU A 252 -1.53 -12.55 -27.85
C LEU A 252 -0.06 -12.84 -28.13
N PRO A 253 0.87 -12.94 -27.16
CA PRO A 253 2.25 -13.32 -27.47
C PRO A 253 2.39 -14.70 -28.10
N VAL A 254 1.55 -15.66 -27.72
CA VAL A 254 1.54 -16.98 -28.35
C VAL A 254 0.93 -16.93 -29.75
N VAL A 255 -0.27 -16.37 -29.88
CA VAL A 255 -1.06 -16.44 -31.14
C VAL A 255 -0.52 -15.47 -32.20
N VAL A 256 -0.19 -14.23 -31.83
CA VAL A 256 0.22 -13.16 -32.79
C VAL A 256 1.72 -13.19 -33.06
N LEU A 257 2.54 -13.39 -32.00
CA LEU A 257 4.00 -13.39 -32.14
C LEU A 257 4.58 -14.79 -32.42
N GLY A 258 3.78 -15.85 -32.35
CA GLY A 258 4.22 -17.23 -32.53
C GLY A 258 5.22 -17.69 -31.46
N LYS A 259 5.20 -17.09 -30.27
CA LYS A 259 6.12 -17.48 -29.20
C LYS A 259 5.67 -18.80 -28.56
N SER A 260 6.64 -19.61 -28.15
CA SER A 260 6.36 -20.85 -27.41
C SER A 260 5.50 -20.55 -26.16
N PRO A 261 4.41 -21.31 -25.93
CA PRO A 261 3.60 -21.14 -24.70
C PRO A 261 4.45 -21.25 -23.42
N LEU A 262 5.45 -22.11 -23.38
CA LEU A 262 6.35 -22.26 -22.22
C LEU A 262 7.21 -21.01 -21.99
N LEU A 263 7.72 -20.38 -23.06
CA LEU A 263 8.47 -19.13 -22.98
C LEU A 263 7.57 -18.01 -22.43
N VAL A 264 6.35 -17.88 -22.92
CA VAL A 264 5.39 -16.85 -22.49
C VAL A 264 4.97 -17.09 -21.04
N ALA A 265 4.68 -18.32 -20.64
CA ALA A 265 4.35 -18.67 -19.26
C ALA A 265 5.53 -18.38 -18.30
N GLY A 266 6.76 -18.69 -18.70
CA GLY A 266 7.96 -18.37 -17.94
C GLY A 266 8.20 -16.86 -17.79
N ALA A 267 7.98 -16.08 -18.86
CA ALA A 267 8.07 -14.63 -18.85
C ALA A 267 6.99 -14.01 -17.94
N PHE A 268 5.76 -14.51 -18.04
CA PHE A 268 4.65 -14.10 -17.18
C PHE A 268 4.96 -14.37 -15.71
N LEU A 269 5.41 -15.58 -15.38
CA LEU A 269 5.83 -15.92 -14.02
C LEU A 269 6.93 -14.99 -13.52
N LEU A 270 7.99 -14.78 -14.31
CA LEU A 270 9.09 -13.90 -13.94
C LEU A 270 8.62 -12.47 -13.65
N VAL A 271 7.76 -11.90 -14.49
CA VAL A 271 7.16 -10.57 -14.26
C VAL A 271 6.42 -10.55 -12.94
N HIS A 272 5.55 -11.54 -12.70
CA HIS A 272 4.78 -11.58 -11.46
C HIS A 272 5.64 -11.74 -10.21
N LEU A 273 6.74 -12.51 -10.27
CA LEU A 273 7.68 -12.62 -9.17
C LEU A 273 8.32 -11.25 -8.84
N VAL A 274 8.70 -10.49 -9.87
CA VAL A 274 9.29 -9.16 -9.68
C VAL A 274 8.25 -8.15 -9.18
N VAL A 275 7.08 -8.11 -9.79
CA VAL A 275 5.98 -7.20 -9.39
C VAL A 275 5.53 -7.52 -7.97
N GLY A 276 5.24 -8.79 -7.67
CA GLY A 276 4.78 -9.23 -6.36
C GLY A 276 5.77 -8.89 -5.25
N LEU A 277 7.04 -9.25 -5.44
CA LEU A 277 8.08 -8.95 -4.46
C LEU A 277 8.24 -7.43 -4.24
N SER A 278 8.29 -6.66 -5.34
CA SER A 278 8.49 -5.20 -5.26
C SER A 278 7.34 -4.51 -4.53
N VAL A 279 6.10 -4.81 -4.90
CA VAL A 279 4.91 -4.20 -4.29
C VAL A 279 4.79 -4.60 -2.82
N THR A 280 4.96 -5.89 -2.50
CA THR A 280 4.82 -6.36 -1.12
C THR A 280 5.90 -5.77 -0.21
N LEU A 281 7.16 -5.70 -0.65
CA LEU A 281 8.23 -5.09 0.13
C LEU A 281 7.98 -3.61 0.41
N VAL A 282 7.44 -2.85 -0.56
CA VAL A 282 7.12 -1.43 -0.34
C VAL A 282 6.11 -1.26 0.78
N PHE A 283 5.08 -2.11 0.86
CA PHE A 283 4.04 -2.00 1.89
C PHE A 283 4.43 -2.66 3.22
N GLN A 284 4.97 -3.88 3.20
CA GLN A 284 5.28 -4.61 4.44
C GLN A 284 6.37 -3.93 5.28
N THR A 285 7.34 -3.28 4.65
CA THR A 285 8.42 -2.59 5.36
C THR A 285 7.99 -1.27 6.02
N THR A 286 6.73 -0.87 5.87
CA THR A 286 6.18 0.33 6.51
C THR A 286 5.27 0.03 7.70
N HIS A 287 4.77 -1.21 7.82
CA HIS A 287 3.81 -1.59 8.86
C HIS A 287 4.28 -2.75 9.74
N THR A 288 5.00 -3.70 9.16
CA THR A 288 5.42 -4.92 9.84
C THR A 288 6.93 -4.92 10.03
N VAL A 289 7.43 -4.01 10.85
CA VAL A 289 8.83 -3.94 11.31
C VAL A 289 8.88 -4.03 12.83
N ASP A 290 10.04 -4.39 13.37
CA ASP A 290 10.20 -4.73 14.80
C ASP A 290 10.02 -3.56 15.77
N ASP A 291 9.88 -2.34 15.27
CA ASP A 291 9.61 -1.14 16.05
C ASP A 291 8.20 -0.56 15.81
N THR A 292 7.33 -1.22 15.03
CA THR A 292 5.91 -0.87 14.90
C THR A 292 5.04 -1.59 15.91
N TYR A 293 3.94 -0.96 16.29
CA TYR A 293 2.99 -1.47 17.25
C TYR A 293 1.83 -2.23 16.59
N PHE A 294 1.30 -3.23 17.26
CA PHE A 294 0.14 -4.01 16.85
C PHE A 294 -0.93 -3.88 17.93
N PRO A 295 -1.94 -3.01 17.75
CA PRO A 295 -3.00 -2.85 18.71
C PRO A 295 -3.90 -4.08 18.78
N SER A 296 -4.40 -4.38 19.98
CA SER A 296 -5.36 -5.47 20.18
C SER A 296 -6.79 -5.04 19.86
N ASP A 297 -7.11 -3.76 20.06
CA ASP A 297 -8.42 -3.19 19.72
C ASP A 297 -8.34 -1.74 19.24
N ARG A 298 -9.48 -1.24 18.71
CA ARG A 298 -9.60 0.13 18.16
C ARG A 298 -9.50 1.23 19.22
N GLY A 299 -9.73 0.91 20.49
CA GLY A 299 -9.81 1.87 21.58
C GLY A 299 -8.47 2.20 22.24
N GLU A 300 -7.38 1.55 21.87
CA GLU A 300 -6.07 1.74 22.52
C GLU A 300 -5.47 3.15 22.35
N PHE A 301 -5.86 3.87 21.31
CA PHE A 301 -5.39 5.23 21.04
C PHE A 301 -6.54 6.24 21.11
N GLU A 302 -6.36 7.30 21.91
CA GLU A 302 -7.33 8.41 22.01
C GLU A 302 -7.61 9.12 20.67
N ASN A 303 -6.65 9.03 19.73
CA ASN A 303 -6.73 9.72 18.45
C ASN A 303 -6.02 8.93 17.35
N GLY A 304 -6.65 8.83 16.17
CA GLY A 304 -6.10 8.15 15.00
C GLY A 304 -4.72 8.65 14.55
N VAL A 305 -4.34 9.89 14.88
CA VAL A 305 -2.98 10.40 14.58
C VAL A 305 -1.94 9.63 15.40
N TYR A 306 -2.17 9.41 16.70
CA TYR A 306 -1.25 8.62 17.53
C TYR A 306 -1.17 7.17 17.08
N HIS A 307 -2.31 6.59 16.68
CA HIS A 307 -2.36 5.26 16.11
C HIS A 307 -1.44 5.16 14.86
N ILE A 308 -1.54 6.11 13.90
CA ILE A 308 -0.68 6.16 12.71
C ILE A 308 0.80 6.19 13.10
N PHE A 309 1.20 7.06 14.05
CA PHE A 309 2.59 7.14 14.49
C PHE A 309 3.09 5.87 15.19
N ALA A 310 2.21 5.14 15.86
CA ALA A 310 2.56 3.88 16.52
C ALA A 310 2.72 2.71 15.55
N THR A 311 1.88 2.64 14.51
CA THR A 311 1.73 1.49 13.62
C THR A 311 2.43 1.64 12.29
N THR A 312 3.12 2.77 12.04
CA THR A 312 3.69 3.08 10.72
C THR A 312 5.13 3.56 10.86
N ALA A 313 5.99 3.07 9.97
CA ALA A 313 7.39 3.49 9.84
C ALA A 313 7.68 3.98 8.42
N ASP A 314 8.53 4.99 8.31
CA ASP A 314 9.08 5.45 7.04
C ASP A 314 10.40 4.76 6.71
N TYR A 315 10.83 4.76 5.45
CA TYR A 315 12.18 4.34 5.08
C TYR A 315 12.76 5.19 3.96
N ALA A 316 14.09 5.36 3.98
CA ALA A 316 14.86 6.04 2.94
C ALA A 316 14.25 7.39 2.49
N THR A 317 13.67 8.18 3.40
CA THR A 317 12.97 9.44 3.09
C THR A 317 13.88 10.51 2.47
N GLU A 318 15.19 10.39 2.66
CA GLU A 318 16.18 11.30 2.08
C GLU A 318 16.67 10.85 0.68
N ASN A 319 16.17 9.69 0.18
CA ASN A 319 16.56 9.18 -1.13
C ASN A 319 15.47 9.48 -2.19
N PRO A 320 15.69 10.47 -3.06
CA PRO A 320 14.66 10.88 -4.04
C PRO A 320 14.37 9.79 -5.09
N LEU A 321 15.34 8.92 -5.40
CA LEU A 321 15.11 7.82 -6.34
C LEU A 321 14.15 6.78 -5.77
N VAL A 322 14.31 6.42 -4.49
CA VAL A 322 13.38 5.52 -3.79
C VAL A 322 11.98 6.13 -3.76
N GLY A 323 11.85 7.40 -3.37
CA GLY A 323 10.57 8.09 -3.38
C GLY A 323 9.94 8.17 -4.77
N TRP A 324 10.75 8.39 -5.80
CA TRP A 324 10.27 8.46 -7.19
C TRP A 324 9.76 7.12 -7.70
N LEU A 325 10.48 6.02 -7.43
CA LEU A 325 10.11 4.66 -7.86
C LEU A 325 8.96 4.09 -7.03
N ALA A 326 8.98 4.28 -5.72
CA ALA A 326 7.97 3.76 -4.80
C ALA A 326 6.67 4.60 -4.74
N GLY A 327 6.53 5.65 -5.55
CA GLY A 327 5.33 6.49 -5.50
C GLY A 327 5.16 7.24 -4.17
N GLY A 328 6.28 7.64 -3.54
CA GLY A 328 6.26 8.31 -2.24
C GLY A 328 5.86 7.43 -1.06
N LEU A 329 5.57 6.13 -1.28
CA LEU A 329 5.12 5.21 -0.23
C LEU A 329 6.18 4.92 0.84
N ASN A 330 7.42 5.33 0.62
CA ASN A 330 8.47 5.37 1.62
C ASN A 330 8.30 6.51 2.66
N HIS A 331 7.36 7.44 2.43
CA HIS A 331 6.88 8.48 3.35
C HIS A 331 5.51 8.08 3.92
N HIS A 332 5.44 6.91 4.52
CA HIS A 332 4.18 6.23 4.79
C HIS A 332 3.36 6.86 5.91
N VAL A 333 4.03 7.46 6.90
CA VAL A 333 3.35 8.25 7.95
C VAL A 333 2.56 9.41 7.33
N VAL A 334 3.16 10.15 6.39
CA VAL A 334 2.46 11.24 5.67
C VAL A 334 1.35 10.68 4.79
N HIS A 335 1.57 9.54 4.15
CA HIS A 335 0.54 8.87 3.36
C HIS A 335 -0.72 8.58 4.20
N HIS A 336 -0.58 8.00 5.37
CA HIS A 336 -1.71 7.73 6.26
C HIS A 336 -2.35 8.98 6.86
N LEU A 337 -1.56 10.03 7.17
CA LEU A 337 -2.08 11.30 7.65
C LEU A 337 -2.85 12.09 6.58
N CYS A 338 -2.38 12.03 5.34
CA CYS A 338 -2.89 12.84 4.23
C CYS A 338 -3.05 12.04 2.93
N PRO A 339 -3.81 10.93 2.90
CA PRO A 339 -3.89 10.05 1.74
C PRO A 339 -4.46 10.73 0.48
N PHE A 340 -5.22 11.82 0.65
CA PHE A 340 -5.79 12.63 -0.44
C PHE A 340 -4.80 13.62 -1.07
N VAL A 341 -3.58 13.73 -0.54
CA VAL A 341 -2.50 14.56 -1.08
C VAL A 341 -1.69 13.71 -2.07
N CYS A 342 -1.34 14.28 -3.23
CA CYS A 342 -0.48 13.61 -4.20
C CYS A 342 0.92 13.39 -3.61
N HIS A 343 1.46 12.19 -3.80
CA HIS A 343 2.75 11.80 -3.21
C HIS A 343 3.93 12.69 -3.62
N THR A 344 3.82 13.45 -4.69
CA THR A 344 4.86 14.41 -5.08
C THR A 344 5.10 15.50 -4.04
N HIS A 345 4.15 15.70 -3.11
CA HIS A 345 4.26 16.65 -1.99
C HIS A 345 4.74 15.99 -0.68
N TYR A 346 4.92 14.66 -0.62
CA TYR A 346 5.20 13.97 0.66
C TYR A 346 6.55 14.35 1.28
N ALA A 347 7.61 14.51 0.50
CA ALA A 347 8.93 14.81 1.06
C ALA A 347 8.97 16.11 1.90
N PRO A 348 8.47 17.28 1.45
CA PRO A 348 8.38 18.47 2.30
C PRO A 348 7.39 18.29 3.47
N LEU A 349 6.29 17.60 3.30
CA LEU A 349 5.34 17.33 4.39
C LEU A 349 5.96 16.44 5.48
N THR A 350 6.77 15.45 5.10
CA THR A 350 7.50 14.59 6.04
C THR A 350 8.40 15.42 6.97
N ARG A 351 9.06 16.47 6.48
CA ARG A 351 9.87 17.36 7.32
C ARG A 351 9.03 18.06 8.38
N ILE A 352 7.88 18.62 7.97
CA ILE A 352 6.94 19.26 8.88
C ILE A 352 6.43 18.28 9.93
N VAL A 353 6.07 17.05 9.51
CA VAL A 353 5.59 16.01 10.41
C VAL A 353 6.66 15.62 11.43
N LYS A 354 7.90 15.39 10.99
CA LYS A 354 9.03 15.04 11.86
C LYS A 354 9.34 16.16 12.87
N GLU A 355 9.41 17.39 12.41
CA GLU A 355 9.68 18.55 13.27
C GLU A 355 8.59 18.71 14.32
N THR A 356 7.32 18.62 13.91
CA THR A 356 6.18 18.72 14.82
C THR A 356 6.18 17.55 15.83
N ALA A 357 6.39 16.33 15.38
CA ALA A 357 6.46 15.16 16.26
C ALA A 357 7.58 15.33 17.32
N LYS A 358 8.76 15.81 16.89
CA LYS A 358 9.89 16.08 17.79
C LYS A 358 9.56 17.13 18.86
N GLU A 359 8.87 18.23 18.50
CA GLU A 359 8.46 19.27 19.43
C GLU A 359 7.50 18.77 20.52
N PHE A 360 6.65 17.80 20.17
CA PHE A 360 5.68 17.21 21.09
C PHE A 360 6.17 15.91 21.75
N GLY A 361 7.43 15.50 21.51
CA GLY A 361 7.98 14.27 22.05
C GLY A 361 7.34 13.00 21.51
N ILE A 362 6.68 13.05 20.34
CA ILE A 362 6.05 11.90 19.70
C ILE A 362 7.10 11.09 18.94
N PRO A 363 7.28 9.80 19.22
CA PRO A 363 8.22 8.95 18.50
C PRO A 363 7.91 8.89 17.00
N TYR A 364 8.92 9.15 16.18
CA TYR A 364 8.83 9.02 14.72
C TYR A 364 9.71 7.87 14.24
N ARG A 365 9.06 6.81 13.72
CA ARG A 365 9.76 5.59 13.27
C ARG A 365 10.27 5.75 11.86
N GLN A 366 11.55 5.50 11.66
CA GLN A 366 12.17 5.61 10.34
C GLN A 366 13.42 4.75 10.21
N HIS A 367 13.53 4.04 9.08
CA HIS A 367 14.75 3.34 8.67
C HIS A 367 15.51 4.15 7.62
N SER A 368 16.83 4.28 7.76
CA SER A 368 17.65 5.11 6.87
C SER A 368 17.69 4.62 5.41
N THR A 369 17.46 3.33 5.18
CA THR A 369 17.46 2.71 3.85
C THR A 369 16.36 1.66 3.74
N MET A 370 15.94 1.34 2.51
CA MET A 370 15.01 0.24 2.25
C MET A 370 15.59 -1.13 2.70
N THR A 371 16.89 -1.36 2.47
CA THR A 371 17.54 -2.60 2.93
C THR A 371 17.48 -2.76 4.44
N ARG A 372 17.63 -1.64 5.18
CA ARG A 372 17.49 -1.66 6.65
C ARG A 372 16.05 -1.96 7.06
N ALA A 373 15.07 -1.35 6.42
CA ALA A 373 13.65 -1.65 6.67
C ALA A 373 13.31 -3.13 6.39
N ILE A 374 13.81 -3.68 5.28
CA ILE A 374 13.67 -5.12 4.99
C ILE A 374 14.29 -5.98 6.09
N LYS A 375 15.49 -5.61 6.57
CA LYS A 375 16.14 -6.35 7.67
C LYS A 375 15.28 -6.34 8.93
N HIS A 376 14.75 -5.18 9.33
CA HIS A 376 13.88 -5.04 10.51
C HIS A 376 12.57 -5.80 10.34
N HIS A 377 11.99 -5.82 9.13
CA HIS A 377 10.86 -6.67 8.81
C HIS A 377 11.17 -8.17 9.01
N LEU A 378 12.31 -8.66 8.49
CA LEU A 378 12.70 -10.06 8.67
C LEU A 378 13.02 -10.41 10.12
N ILE A 379 13.55 -9.44 10.91
CA ILE A 379 13.73 -9.60 12.36
C ILE A 379 12.38 -9.79 13.05
N LEU A 380 11.38 -8.95 12.76
CA LEU A 380 10.03 -9.11 13.28
C LEU A 380 9.44 -10.48 12.94
N LEU A 381 9.52 -10.88 11.67
CA LEU A 381 9.03 -12.20 11.25
C LEU A 381 9.70 -13.34 12.01
N LYS A 382 11.01 -13.23 12.30
CA LYS A 382 11.70 -14.22 13.12
C LYS A 382 11.17 -14.24 14.54
N GLN A 383 11.06 -13.09 15.19
CA GLN A 383 10.52 -12.95 16.56
C GLN A 383 9.10 -13.50 16.70
N LEU A 384 8.22 -13.18 15.75
CA LEU A 384 6.85 -13.68 15.73
C LEU A 384 6.75 -15.18 15.42
N GLY A 385 7.80 -15.80 14.90
CA GLY A 385 7.87 -17.23 14.61
C GLY A 385 8.42 -18.08 15.74
N GLU A 386 8.91 -17.44 16.79
CA GLU A 386 9.44 -18.07 18.02
C GLU A 386 8.39 -18.01 19.13
#